data_5220cb20ac7d4d181d591ca638c4d005
#
_entry.id   5220cb20ac7d4d181d591ca638c4d005
#
_cell.length_a   1.000
_cell.length_b   1.000
_cell.length_c   1.000
_cell.angle_alpha   90.00
_cell.angle_beta   90.00
_cell.angle_gamma   90.00
#
_symmetry.space_group_name_H-M   'P 1'
#
loop_
_entity.id
_entity.type
_entity.pdbx_description
1 polymer ?
#
loop_
_entity_poly.entity_id
_entity_poly.type
_entity_poly.pdbx_seq_one_letter_code
_entity_poly.pdbx_strand_id
1 'polypeptide(L)'
;MKQQMIGLLSLMTVFCVPAAGQNTQQWRDSLAVLNRQIAAAPDSTDLHLRKAAVNIELGQWEYAADEYTLVLAKNAQNPAARFYRAYTNSQLKRYDQALFDYEELLHQLPTHYEGRLGHAYVQQKLGRRMEAMDELNLMVEMFPDSVTVYAARAGIEQEMGQNELALYDWEQAERLDSLNPDYVLSHAELLYSLRRYEEALAVLNAAVARKIPQGYFHQLYARIRKETKQ
;
A
#
# COMPACT_ATOMS: atom_id res chain seq x y z
N MET A 1 -2.93 19.40 -13.68
CA MET A 1 -3.59 18.10 -13.48
C MET A 1 -2.54 16.97 -13.39
N LYS A 2 -1.66 16.95 -12.39
CA LYS A 2 -0.66 15.87 -12.13
C LYS A 2 -0.24 15.80 -10.65
N GLN A 3 -1.15 16.06 -9.71
CA GLN A 3 -0.78 16.22 -8.30
C GLN A 3 -1.65 15.40 -7.32
N GLN A 4 -2.40 14.39 -7.78
CA GLN A 4 -3.28 13.62 -6.88
C GLN A 4 -2.82 12.17 -6.63
N MET A 5 -1.55 11.84 -6.82
CA MET A 5 -1.09 10.45 -6.70
C MET A 5 -0.07 10.18 -5.59
N ILE A 6 0.18 11.14 -4.68
CA ILE A 6 1.24 10.95 -3.68
C ILE A 6 0.77 10.19 -2.42
N GLY A 7 -0.53 10.26 -2.09
CA GLY A 7 -1.02 9.72 -0.81
C GLY A 7 -1.19 8.20 -0.70
N LEU A 8 -1.24 7.45 -1.80
CA LEU A 8 -1.62 6.03 -1.75
C LEU A 8 -0.58 5.06 -2.33
N LEU A 9 0.45 5.57 -3.03
CA LEU A 9 1.54 4.70 -3.49
C LEU A 9 2.44 4.21 -2.34
N SER A 10 2.41 4.89 -1.19
CA SER A 10 3.21 4.51 -0.01
C SER A 10 2.68 3.26 0.70
N LEU A 11 1.40 2.94 0.57
CA LEU A 11 0.79 1.83 1.29
C LEU A 11 1.18 0.44 0.78
N MET A 12 1.60 0.32 -0.48
CA MET A 12 2.06 -0.95 -1.04
C MET A 12 3.59 -1.12 -1.00
N THR A 13 4.35 -0.09 -0.64
CA THR A 13 5.82 -0.17 -0.59
C THR A 13 6.38 -0.80 0.69
N VAL A 14 5.53 -1.18 1.65
CA VAL A 14 5.96 -1.99 2.80
C VAL A 14 6.36 -3.42 2.41
N PHE A 15 5.97 -3.88 1.21
CA PHE A 15 6.43 -5.14 0.66
C PHE A 15 7.63 -4.92 -0.26
N CYS A 16 8.83 -5.11 0.29
CA CYS A 16 10.09 -5.24 -0.43
C CYS A 16 10.25 -4.25 -1.59
N VAL A 17 10.85 -3.09 -1.32
CA VAL A 17 11.62 -2.40 -2.34
C VAL A 17 12.87 -3.26 -2.55
N PRO A 18 13.02 -4.01 -3.66
CA PRO A 18 14.30 -4.62 -3.95
C PRO A 18 15.30 -3.50 -4.13
N ALA A 19 16.47 -3.63 -3.51
CA ALA A 19 17.61 -2.78 -3.81
C ALA A 19 17.83 -2.82 -5.34
N ALA A 20 17.39 -1.75 -5.99
CA ALA A 20 17.36 -1.69 -7.44
C ALA A 20 18.77 -1.88 -8.01
N GLY A 21 18.96 -2.92 -8.79
CA GLY A 21 20.08 -3.07 -9.71
C GLY A 21 20.97 -4.29 -9.57
N GLN A 22 21.17 -4.87 -8.39
CA GLN A 22 22.05 -6.06 -8.26
C GLN A 22 21.32 -7.39 -8.42
N ASN A 23 20.01 -7.42 -8.43
CA ASN A 23 19.25 -8.66 -8.26
C ASN A 23 18.53 -9.18 -9.51
N THR A 24 18.34 -8.35 -10.55
CA THR A 24 17.53 -8.77 -11.71
C THR A 24 18.12 -9.98 -12.43
N GLN A 25 19.46 -10.08 -12.55
CA GLN A 25 20.09 -11.23 -13.18
C GLN A 25 19.94 -12.48 -12.31
N GLN A 26 20.11 -12.36 -11.00
CA GLN A 26 19.91 -13.48 -10.07
C GLN A 26 18.48 -14.02 -10.12
N TRP A 27 17.47 -13.14 -10.23
CA TRP A 27 16.08 -13.54 -10.40
C TRP A 27 15.84 -14.25 -11.73
N ARG A 28 16.44 -13.78 -12.82
CA ARG A 28 16.38 -14.46 -14.13
C ARG A 28 17.03 -15.84 -14.09
N ASP A 29 18.17 -15.97 -13.43
CA ASP A 29 18.85 -17.26 -13.27
C ASP A 29 18.01 -18.22 -12.41
N SER A 30 17.41 -17.72 -11.34
CA SER A 30 16.46 -18.47 -10.51
C SER A 30 15.25 -18.95 -11.32
N LEU A 31 14.69 -18.08 -12.16
CA LEU A 31 13.57 -18.42 -13.04
C LEU A 31 13.95 -19.54 -14.02
N ALA A 32 15.16 -19.49 -14.59
CA ALA A 32 15.66 -20.55 -15.50
C ALA A 32 15.83 -21.89 -14.78
N VAL A 33 16.27 -21.89 -13.51
CA VAL A 33 16.36 -23.10 -12.68
C VAL A 33 14.95 -23.64 -12.39
N LEU A 34 14.03 -22.79 -11.94
CA LEU A 34 12.66 -23.18 -11.62
C LEU A 34 11.92 -23.75 -12.83
N ASN A 35 12.10 -23.17 -14.02
CA ASN A 35 11.51 -23.70 -15.25
C ASN A 35 11.99 -25.13 -15.56
N ARG A 36 13.29 -25.43 -15.34
CA ARG A 36 13.83 -26.82 -15.52
C ARG A 36 13.26 -27.76 -14.46
N GLN A 37 13.12 -27.32 -13.23
CA GLN A 37 12.56 -28.15 -12.15
C GLN A 37 11.07 -28.43 -12.39
N ILE A 38 10.30 -27.44 -12.84
CA ILE A 38 8.89 -27.61 -13.20
C ILE A 38 8.73 -28.56 -14.39
N ALA A 39 9.63 -28.50 -15.39
CA ALA A 39 9.61 -29.44 -16.49
C ALA A 39 9.79 -30.92 -16.04
N ALA A 40 10.54 -31.15 -14.95
CA ALA A 40 10.70 -32.47 -14.35
C ALA A 40 9.57 -32.85 -13.37
N ALA A 41 8.90 -31.85 -12.74
CA ALA A 41 7.85 -32.05 -11.78
C ALA A 41 6.71 -31.00 -11.98
N PRO A 42 5.93 -31.13 -13.08
CA PRO A 42 4.96 -30.10 -13.49
C PRO A 42 3.78 -29.91 -12.50
N ASP A 43 3.62 -30.86 -11.61
CA ASP A 43 2.54 -30.84 -10.62
C ASP A 43 2.97 -30.28 -9.25
N SER A 44 4.23 -29.83 -9.11
CA SER A 44 4.74 -29.33 -7.84
C SER A 44 4.19 -27.95 -7.51
N THR A 45 3.26 -27.87 -6.57
CA THR A 45 2.70 -26.62 -6.03
C THR A 45 3.80 -25.69 -5.49
N ASP A 46 4.80 -26.23 -4.80
CA ASP A 46 5.92 -25.45 -4.26
C ASP A 46 6.72 -24.75 -5.36
N LEU A 47 7.04 -25.46 -6.44
CA LEU A 47 7.79 -24.86 -7.55
C LEU A 47 7.00 -23.74 -8.25
N HIS A 48 5.68 -23.91 -8.41
CA HIS A 48 4.82 -22.86 -8.97
C HIS A 48 4.74 -21.64 -8.04
N LEU A 49 4.61 -21.82 -6.73
CA LEU A 49 4.65 -20.72 -5.76
C LEU A 49 5.96 -19.96 -5.81
N ARG A 50 7.09 -20.67 -5.86
CA ARG A 50 8.42 -20.04 -5.95
C ARG A 50 8.62 -19.32 -7.29
N LYS A 51 8.14 -19.87 -8.38
CA LYS A 51 8.21 -19.24 -9.71
C LYS A 51 7.35 -17.97 -9.74
N ALA A 52 6.15 -18.01 -9.17
CA ALA A 52 5.29 -16.85 -9.05
C ALA A 52 5.96 -15.72 -8.25
N ALA A 53 6.59 -16.03 -7.12
CA ALA A 53 7.33 -15.06 -6.32
C ALA A 53 8.49 -14.42 -7.12
N VAL A 54 9.26 -15.21 -7.86
CA VAL A 54 10.32 -14.70 -8.75
C VAL A 54 9.77 -13.81 -9.86
N ASN A 55 8.60 -14.15 -10.42
CA ASN A 55 7.94 -13.30 -11.42
C ASN A 55 7.50 -11.96 -10.82
N ILE A 56 7.04 -11.92 -9.56
CA ILE A 56 6.75 -10.66 -8.84
C ILE A 56 8.00 -9.78 -8.75
N GLU A 57 9.14 -10.35 -8.32
CA GLU A 57 10.41 -9.63 -8.21
C GLU A 57 10.93 -9.10 -9.57
N LEU A 58 10.54 -9.74 -10.65
CA LEU A 58 10.84 -9.31 -12.02
C LEU A 58 9.79 -8.35 -12.60
N GLY A 59 8.73 -8.01 -11.85
CA GLY A 59 7.61 -7.19 -12.35
C GLY A 59 6.76 -7.88 -13.42
N GLN A 60 6.87 -9.20 -13.53
CA GLN A 60 6.15 -10.04 -14.51
C GLN A 60 4.80 -10.47 -13.94
N TRP A 61 3.92 -9.51 -13.72
CA TRP A 61 2.68 -9.68 -12.98
C TRP A 61 1.72 -10.72 -13.60
N GLU A 62 1.58 -10.73 -14.92
CA GLU A 62 0.74 -11.72 -15.63
C GLU A 62 1.22 -13.14 -15.36
N TYR A 63 2.52 -13.38 -15.53
CA TYR A 63 3.11 -14.72 -15.29
C TYR A 63 2.96 -15.13 -13.82
N ALA A 64 3.08 -14.21 -12.89
CA ALA A 64 2.85 -14.50 -11.48
C ALA A 64 1.39 -14.92 -11.22
N ALA A 65 0.42 -14.17 -11.78
CA ALA A 65 -1.01 -14.51 -11.65
C ALA A 65 -1.35 -15.88 -12.21
N ASP A 66 -0.76 -16.25 -13.37
CA ASP A 66 -0.95 -17.55 -13.99
C ASP A 66 -0.43 -18.68 -13.10
N GLU A 67 0.78 -18.54 -12.53
CA GLU A 67 1.35 -19.53 -11.62
C GLU A 67 0.50 -19.72 -10.35
N TYR A 68 0.03 -18.63 -9.73
CA TYR A 68 -0.88 -18.72 -8.57
C TYR A 68 -2.22 -19.37 -8.97
N THR A 69 -2.70 -19.14 -10.18
CA THR A 69 -3.93 -19.79 -10.68
C THR A 69 -3.74 -21.30 -10.82
N LEU A 70 -2.58 -21.76 -11.30
CA LEU A 70 -2.25 -23.20 -11.33
C LEU A 70 -2.22 -23.81 -9.92
N VAL A 71 -1.64 -23.10 -8.95
CA VAL A 71 -1.64 -23.53 -7.55
C VAL A 71 -3.08 -23.68 -7.01
N LEU A 72 -3.92 -22.66 -7.24
CA LEU A 72 -5.30 -22.65 -6.76
C LEU A 72 -6.19 -23.68 -7.47
N ALA A 73 -5.88 -24.03 -8.71
CA ALA A 73 -6.56 -25.12 -9.41
C ALA A 73 -6.34 -26.49 -8.74
N LYS A 74 -5.17 -26.68 -8.11
CA LYS A 74 -4.83 -27.91 -7.36
C LYS A 74 -5.27 -27.87 -5.91
N ASN A 75 -5.13 -26.71 -5.27
CA ASN A 75 -5.51 -26.46 -3.89
C ASN A 75 -6.21 -25.10 -3.78
N ALA A 76 -7.52 -25.09 -3.98
CA ALA A 76 -8.35 -23.90 -3.93
C ALA A 76 -8.30 -23.18 -2.56
N GLN A 77 -7.88 -23.88 -1.51
CA GLN A 77 -7.81 -23.35 -0.15
C GLN A 77 -6.38 -22.85 0.22
N ASN A 78 -5.45 -22.78 -0.74
CA ASN A 78 -4.09 -22.28 -0.45
C ASN A 78 -4.12 -20.77 -0.17
N PRO A 79 -3.93 -20.33 1.10
CA PRO A 79 -4.11 -18.93 1.46
C PRO A 79 -2.99 -18.06 0.88
N ALA A 80 -1.77 -18.57 0.80
CA ALA A 80 -0.65 -17.82 0.23
C ALA A 80 -0.87 -17.55 -1.26
N ALA A 81 -1.25 -18.58 -2.04
CA ALA A 81 -1.56 -18.40 -3.46
C ALA A 81 -2.71 -17.41 -3.67
N ARG A 82 -3.74 -17.47 -2.82
CA ARG A 82 -4.88 -16.57 -2.89
C ARG A 82 -4.49 -15.13 -2.59
N PHE A 83 -3.74 -14.90 -1.51
CA PHE A 83 -3.25 -13.57 -1.16
C PHE A 83 -2.39 -12.97 -2.27
N TYR A 84 -1.38 -13.71 -2.74
CA TYR A 84 -0.45 -13.18 -3.76
C TYR A 84 -1.10 -13.05 -5.14
N ARG A 85 -2.11 -13.86 -5.48
CA ARG A 85 -2.88 -13.65 -6.71
C ARG A 85 -3.73 -12.38 -6.62
N ALA A 86 -4.38 -12.13 -5.47
CA ALA A 86 -5.10 -10.88 -5.22
C ALA A 86 -4.18 -9.66 -5.34
N TYR A 87 -3.02 -9.72 -4.70
CA TYR A 87 -2.00 -8.69 -4.79
C TYR A 87 -1.57 -8.44 -6.24
N THR A 88 -1.24 -9.51 -6.97
CA THR A 88 -0.81 -9.46 -8.37
C THR A 88 -1.90 -8.88 -9.28
N ASN A 89 -3.16 -9.31 -9.10
CA ASN A 89 -4.31 -8.75 -9.82
C ASN A 89 -4.53 -7.27 -9.50
N SER A 90 -4.25 -6.83 -8.26
CA SER A 90 -4.30 -5.42 -7.88
C SER A 90 -3.26 -4.59 -8.66
N GLN A 91 -2.04 -5.12 -8.85
CA GLN A 91 -1.00 -4.47 -9.66
C GLN A 91 -1.41 -4.38 -11.15
N LEU A 92 -2.07 -5.41 -11.65
CA LEU A 92 -2.65 -5.46 -13.00
C LEU A 92 -3.93 -4.63 -13.15
N LYS A 93 -4.41 -3.97 -12.09
CA LYS A 93 -5.69 -3.23 -12.03
C LYS A 93 -6.92 -4.10 -12.32
N ARG A 94 -6.80 -5.40 -12.14
CA ARG A 94 -7.90 -6.38 -12.22
C ARG A 94 -8.62 -6.43 -10.89
N TYR A 95 -9.21 -5.30 -10.48
CA TYR A 95 -9.69 -5.09 -9.13
C TYR A 95 -10.83 -6.03 -8.71
N ASP A 96 -11.75 -6.39 -9.62
CA ASP A 96 -12.81 -7.35 -9.29
C ASP A 96 -12.25 -8.74 -8.98
N GLN A 97 -11.23 -9.19 -9.71
CA GLN A 97 -10.57 -10.46 -9.45
C GLN A 97 -9.77 -10.42 -8.14
N ALA A 98 -9.11 -9.30 -7.87
CA ALA A 98 -8.38 -9.11 -6.63
C ALA A 98 -9.33 -9.08 -5.42
N LEU A 99 -10.48 -8.39 -5.55
CA LEU A 99 -11.49 -8.34 -4.50
C LEU A 99 -11.99 -9.74 -4.14
N PHE A 100 -12.38 -10.53 -5.14
CA PHE A 100 -12.82 -11.91 -4.95
C PHE A 100 -11.78 -12.74 -4.17
N ASP A 101 -10.50 -12.64 -4.55
CA ASP A 101 -9.45 -13.40 -3.87
C ASP A 101 -9.19 -12.91 -2.44
N TYR A 102 -9.29 -11.59 -2.18
CA TYR A 102 -9.19 -11.08 -0.81
C TYR A 102 -10.39 -11.49 0.05
N GLU A 103 -11.60 -11.43 -0.46
CA GLU A 103 -12.82 -11.89 0.24
C GLU A 103 -12.70 -13.36 0.64
N GLU A 104 -12.30 -14.22 -0.30
CA GLU A 104 -12.10 -15.64 -0.05
C GLU A 104 -10.95 -15.93 0.94
N LEU A 105 -9.87 -15.12 0.90
CA LEU A 105 -8.80 -15.20 1.89
C LEU A 105 -9.33 -14.85 3.28
N LEU A 106 -10.05 -13.74 3.40
CA LEU A 106 -10.56 -13.24 4.68
C LEU A 106 -11.67 -14.12 5.25
N HIS A 107 -12.39 -14.85 4.40
CA HIS A 107 -13.30 -15.89 4.87
C HIS A 107 -12.57 -17.03 5.60
N GLN A 108 -11.35 -17.38 5.16
CA GLN A 108 -10.51 -18.41 5.80
C GLN A 108 -9.70 -17.85 6.97
N LEU A 109 -9.15 -16.66 6.82
CA LEU A 109 -8.25 -15.99 7.74
C LEU A 109 -8.75 -14.57 8.07
N PRO A 110 -9.79 -14.44 8.91
CA PRO A 110 -10.45 -13.14 9.16
C PRO A 110 -9.55 -12.06 9.73
N THR A 111 -8.44 -12.42 10.36
CA THR A 111 -7.50 -11.47 10.99
C THR A 111 -6.22 -11.25 10.18
N HIS A 112 -6.20 -11.70 8.91
CA HIS A 112 -5.01 -11.53 8.06
C HIS A 112 -4.81 -10.05 7.72
N TYR A 113 -3.85 -9.41 8.36
CA TYR A 113 -3.61 -7.97 8.29
C TYR A 113 -3.45 -7.45 6.85
N GLU A 114 -2.51 -8.03 6.10
CA GLU A 114 -2.22 -7.60 4.72
C GLU A 114 -3.40 -7.88 3.77
N GLY A 115 -4.13 -8.96 4.02
CA GLY A 115 -5.34 -9.28 3.26
C GLY A 115 -6.43 -8.24 3.45
N ARG A 116 -6.68 -7.80 4.70
CA ARG A 116 -7.63 -6.73 5.01
C ARG A 116 -7.21 -5.39 4.40
N LEU A 117 -5.94 -5.05 4.50
CA LEU A 117 -5.42 -3.82 3.92
C LEU A 117 -5.55 -3.82 2.39
N GLY A 118 -5.22 -4.95 1.75
CA GLY A 118 -5.40 -5.14 0.31
C GLY A 118 -6.87 -5.10 -0.12
N HIS A 119 -7.77 -5.68 0.69
CA HIS A 119 -9.21 -5.65 0.49
C HIS A 119 -9.74 -4.20 0.51
N ALA A 120 -9.42 -3.42 1.56
CA ALA A 120 -9.80 -2.01 1.65
C ALA A 120 -9.25 -1.18 0.48
N TYR A 121 -8.00 -1.40 0.09
CA TYR A 121 -7.41 -0.74 -1.07
C TYR A 121 -8.19 -1.03 -2.36
N VAL A 122 -8.53 -2.29 -2.62
CA VAL A 122 -9.24 -2.69 -3.83
C VAL A 122 -10.66 -2.14 -3.85
N GLN A 123 -11.35 -2.14 -2.70
CA GLN A 123 -12.67 -1.51 -2.55
C GLN A 123 -12.61 -0.02 -2.90
N GLN A 124 -11.59 0.71 -2.39
CA GLN A 124 -11.38 2.11 -2.74
C GLN A 124 -11.17 2.29 -4.26
N LYS A 125 -10.36 1.43 -4.90
CA LYS A 125 -10.11 1.50 -6.35
C LYS A 125 -11.36 1.22 -7.20
N LEU A 126 -12.27 0.42 -6.68
CA LEU A 126 -13.60 0.16 -7.28
C LEU A 126 -14.61 1.27 -6.98
N GLY A 127 -14.25 2.31 -6.23
CA GLY A 127 -15.14 3.39 -5.84
C GLY A 127 -16.06 3.05 -4.65
N ARG A 128 -15.88 1.90 -4.04
CA ARG A 128 -16.63 1.40 -2.86
C ARG A 128 -16.05 2.00 -1.58
N ARG A 129 -16.12 3.36 -1.47
CA ARG A 129 -15.42 4.07 -0.38
C ARG A 129 -15.98 3.78 0.99
N MET A 130 -17.30 3.56 1.10
CA MET A 130 -17.94 3.25 2.39
C MET A 130 -17.48 1.89 2.91
N GLU A 131 -17.47 0.87 2.05
CA GLU A 131 -17.00 -0.47 2.40
C GLU A 131 -15.52 -0.47 2.79
N ALA A 132 -14.69 0.31 2.07
CA ALA A 132 -13.29 0.48 2.42
C ALA A 132 -13.11 1.18 3.78
N MET A 133 -13.95 2.16 4.10
CA MET A 133 -13.97 2.83 5.41
C MET A 133 -14.37 1.88 6.53
N ASP A 134 -15.41 1.06 6.32
CA ASP A 134 -15.87 0.07 7.30
C ASP A 134 -14.73 -0.93 7.61
N GLU A 135 -14.03 -1.39 6.57
CA GLU A 135 -12.88 -2.28 6.71
C GLU A 135 -11.74 -1.60 7.51
N LEU A 136 -11.41 -0.35 7.20
CA LEU A 136 -10.33 0.37 7.90
C LEU A 136 -10.72 0.75 9.33
N ASN A 137 -11.99 1.04 9.62
CA ASN A 137 -12.47 1.25 10.98
C ASN A 137 -12.28 -0.03 11.83
N LEU A 138 -12.66 -1.18 11.29
CA LEU A 138 -12.41 -2.46 11.94
C LEU A 138 -10.91 -2.71 12.12
N MET A 139 -10.08 -2.36 11.14
CA MET A 139 -8.63 -2.51 11.24
C MET A 139 -8.01 -1.62 12.32
N VAL A 140 -8.50 -0.39 12.52
CA VAL A 140 -8.04 0.48 13.63
C VAL A 140 -8.34 -0.15 15.00
N GLU A 141 -9.50 -0.79 15.14
CA GLU A 141 -9.86 -1.52 16.37
C GLU A 141 -8.94 -2.73 16.62
N MET A 142 -8.64 -3.48 15.56
CA MET A 142 -7.82 -4.69 15.63
C MET A 142 -6.32 -4.39 15.77
N PHE A 143 -5.85 -3.30 15.18
CA PHE A 143 -4.43 -2.92 15.05
C PHE A 143 -4.22 -1.43 15.39
N PRO A 144 -4.47 -1.01 16.64
CA PRO A 144 -4.47 0.40 17.03
C PRO A 144 -3.10 1.10 16.91
N ASP A 145 -2.02 0.33 16.82
CA ASP A 145 -0.66 0.87 16.64
C ASP A 145 -0.19 0.82 15.16
N SER A 146 -1.09 0.55 14.23
CA SER A 146 -0.74 0.45 12.82
C SER A 146 -0.78 1.81 12.13
N VAL A 147 0.39 2.38 11.90
CA VAL A 147 0.58 3.62 11.13
C VAL A 147 -0.09 3.54 9.77
N THR A 148 0.07 2.42 9.09
CA THR A 148 -0.42 2.19 7.73
C THR A 148 -1.95 2.24 7.66
N VAL A 149 -2.64 1.76 8.69
CA VAL A 149 -4.10 1.77 8.74
C VAL A 149 -4.63 3.18 8.90
N TYR A 150 -4.04 3.98 9.81
CA TYR A 150 -4.41 5.39 9.96
C TYR A 150 -4.16 6.18 8.67
N ALA A 151 -2.99 6.02 8.05
CA ALA A 151 -2.67 6.68 6.79
C ALA A 151 -3.62 6.29 5.64
N ALA A 152 -4.03 5.01 5.58
CA ALA A 152 -5.00 4.54 4.60
C ALA A 152 -6.37 5.17 4.81
N ARG A 153 -6.84 5.22 6.07
CA ARG A 153 -8.13 5.77 6.42
C ARG A 153 -8.16 7.28 6.16
N ALA A 154 -7.13 8.01 6.58
CA ALA A 154 -6.98 9.43 6.28
C ALA A 154 -7.07 9.75 4.78
N GLY A 155 -6.46 8.91 3.94
CA GLY A 155 -6.52 9.07 2.48
C GLY A 155 -7.95 8.96 1.94
N ILE A 156 -8.74 8.00 2.42
CA ILE A 156 -10.15 7.83 2.01
C ILE A 156 -11.02 8.96 2.57
N GLU A 157 -10.81 9.35 3.83
CA GLU A 157 -11.52 10.47 4.46
C GLU A 157 -11.31 11.78 3.68
N GLN A 158 -10.08 12.05 3.22
CA GLN A 158 -9.81 13.19 2.33
C GLN A 158 -10.58 13.09 1.00
N GLU A 159 -10.63 11.92 0.38
CA GLU A 159 -11.41 11.72 -0.85
C GLU A 159 -12.92 11.93 -0.63
N MET A 160 -13.40 11.67 0.59
CA MET A 160 -14.78 11.87 1.00
C MET A 160 -15.07 13.31 1.50
N GLY A 161 -14.04 14.17 1.58
CA GLY A 161 -14.15 15.52 2.11
C GLY A 161 -14.28 15.59 3.64
N GLN A 162 -14.03 14.51 4.36
CA GLN A 162 -14.07 14.41 5.83
C GLN A 162 -12.75 14.90 6.43
N ASN A 163 -12.40 16.16 6.13
CA ASN A 163 -11.06 16.69 6.35
C ASN A 163 -10.61 16.68 7.82
N GLU A 164 -11.49 16.94 8.78
CA GLU A 164 -11.12 16.95 10.20
C GLU A 164 -10.82 15.54 10.72
N LEU A 165 -11.51 14.51 10.22
CA LEU A 165 -11.18 13.11 10.53
C LEU A 165 -9.84 12.73 9.92
N ALA A 166 -9.62 13.09 8.67
CA ALA A 166 -8.35 12.86 7.99
C ALA A 166 -7.16 13.55 8.70
N LEU A 167 -7.35 14.78 9.22
CA LEU A 167 -6.31 15.45 10.01
C LEU A 167 -6.00 14.68 11.29
N TYR A 168 -7.02 14.19 11.99
CA TYR A 168 -6.82 13.35 13.17
C TYR A 168 -6.03 12.09 12.84
N ASP A 169 -6.37 11.41 11.76
CA ASP A 169 -5.69 10.17 11.37
C ASP A 169 -4.26 10.41 10.89
N TRP A 170 -3.99 11.52 10.18
CA TRP A 170 -2.62 11.92 9.85
C TRP A 170 -1.80 12.24 11.11
N GLU A 171 -2.41 12.88 12.11
CA GLU A 171 -1.75 13.12 13.40
C GLU A 171 -1.41 11.80 14.12
N GLN A 172 -2.32 10.80 14.11
CA GLN A 172 -2.03 9.48 14.67
C GLN A 172 -0.88 8.79 13.91
N ALA A 173 -0.89 8.82 12.58
CA ALA A 173 0.19 8.26 11.77
C ALA A 173 1.54 8.94 12.09
N GLU A 174 1.57 10.27 12.18
CA GLU A 174 2.76 11.03 12.55
C GLU A 174 3.22 10.72 13.98
N ARG A 175 2.31 10.53 14.92
CA ARG A 175 2.64 10.16 16.31
C ARG A 175 3.27 8.78 16.41
N LEU A 176 2.76 7.81 15.63
CA LEU A 176 3.24 6.42 15.63
C LEU A 176 4.57 6.27 14.89
N ASP A 177 4.79 7.04 13.81
CA ASP A 177 6.05 7.07 13.07
C ASP A 177 6.53 8.52 12.88
N SER A 178 7.05 9.08 13.97
CA SER A 178 7.36 10.50 14.09
C SER A 178 8.56 10.98 13.26
N LEU A 179 9.31 10.06 12.66
CA LEU A 179 10.49 10.37 11.81
C LEU A 179 10.21 10.19 10.32
N ASN A 180 9.04 9.72 9.95
CA ASN A 180 8.66 9.54 8.55
C ASN A 180 8.19 10.88 7.94
N PRO A 181 8.94 11.45 6.98
CA PRO A 181 8.57 12.73 6.39
C PRO A 181 7.27 12.70 5.57
N ASP A 182 6.86 11.52 5.07
CA ASP A 182 5.69 11.41 4.20
C ASP A 182 4.39 11.65 4.95
N TYR A 183 4.28 11.17 6.20
CA TYR A 183 3.10 11.42 7.04
C TYR A 183 3.00 12.87 7.46
N VAL A 184 4.14 13.48 7.85
CA VAL A 184 4.23 14.92 8.14
C VAL A 184 3.81 15.74 6.93
N LEU A 185 4.30 15.38 5.75
CA LEU A 185 3.98 16.08 4.52
C LEU A 185 2.49 15.97 4.19
N SER A 186 1.90 14.76 4.30
CA SER A 186 0.47 14.54 4.05
C SER A 186 -0.41 15.35 4.99
N HIS A 187 -0.08 15.37 6.28
CA HIS A 187 -0.76 16.20 7.29
C HIS A 187 -0.68 17.69 6.94
N ALA A 188 0.53 18.19 6.70
CA ALA A 188 0.73 19.61 6.38
C ALA A 188 0.12 20.03 5.03
N GLU A 189 0.13 19.16 4.01
CA GLU A 189 -0.52 19.40 2.72
C GLU A 189 -2.05 19.49 2.86
N LEU A 190 -2.66 18.66 3.71
CA LEU A 190 -4.09 18.76 4.00
C LEU A 190 -4.41 20.09 4.68
N LEU A 191 -3.67 20.48 5.72
CA LEU A 191 -3.81 21.79 6.38
C LEU A 191 -3.64 22.95 5.40
N TYR A 192 -2.64 22.87 4.50
CA TYR A 192 -2.45 23.85 3.44
C TYR A 192 -3.66 23.95 2.50
N SER A 193 -4.21 22.82 2.10
CA SER A 193 -5.40 22.78 1.21
C SER A 193 -6.63 23.44 1.86
N LEU A 194 -6.72 23.35 3.18
CA LEU A 194 -7.76 23.98 4.00
C LEU A 194 -7.45 25.45 4.35
N ARG A 195 -6.37 26.03 3.82
CA ARG A 195 -5.86 27.38 4.11
C ARG A 195 -5.46 27.60 5.58
N ARG A 196 -5.22 26.52 6.33
CA ARG A 196 -4.74 26.54 7.73
C ARG A 196 -3.21 26.64 7.74
N TYR A 197 -2.69 27.73 7.16
CA TYR A 197 -1.25 27.89 6.86
C TYR A 197 -0.37 27.90 8.10
N GLU A 198 -0.82 28.54 9.19
CA GLU A 198 -0.06 28.59 10.44
C GLU A 198 0.10 27.20 11.07
N GLU A 199 -0.97 26.41 11.03
CA GLU A 199 -0.95 25.04 11.54
C GLU A 199 -0.06 24.13 10.67
N ALA A 200 -0.14 24.28 9.34
CA ALA A 200 0.78 23.58 8.44
C ALA A 200 2.25 23.91 8.74
N LEU A 201 2.58 25.19 9.00
CA LEU A 201 3.92 25.59 9.39
C LEU A 201 4.32 25.00 10.76
N ALA A 202 3.41 24.94 11.71
CA ALA A 202 3.67 24.36 13.02
C ALA A 202 4.05 22.87 12.92
N VAL A 203 3.29 22.09 12.13
CA VAL A 203 3.57 20.67 11.84
C VAL A 203 4.95 20.50 11.22
N LEU A 204 5.26 21.27 10.17
CA LEU A 204 6.56 21.20 9.49
C LEU A 204 7.72 21.59 10.41
N ASN A 205 7.57 22.66 11.20
CA ASN A 205 8.60 23.11 12.12
C ASN A 205 8.85 22.09 13.25
N ALA A 206 7.79 21.47 13.77
CA ALA A 206 7.90 20.40 14.75
C ALA A 206 8.68 19.19 14.18
N ALA A 207 8.43 18.83 12.92
CA ALA A 207 9.18 17.77 12.24
C ALA A 207 10.67 18.11 12.09
N VAL A 208 10.98 19.34 11.71
CA VAL A 208 12.38 19.80 11.62
C VAL A 208 13.05 19.80 13.00
N ALA A 209 12.33 20.18 14.06
CA ALA A 209 12.83 20.08 15.43
C ALA A 209 13.14 18.63 15.87
N ARG A 210 12.38 17.65 15.35
CA ARG A 210 12.68 16.22 15.48
C ARG A 210 13.82 15.72 14.59
N LYS A 211 14.54 16.64 13.90
CA LYS A 211 15.69 16.39 13.02
C LYS A 211 15.33 15.72 11.67
N ILE A 212 14.09 15.80 11.22
CA ILE A 212 13.79 15.50 9.82
C ILE A 212 14.37 16.62 8.94
N PRO A 213 15.17 16.29 7.90
CA PRO A 213 15.79 17.32 7.06
C PRO A 213 14.73 18.22 6.40
N GLN A 214 14.87 19.54 6.56
CA GLN A 214 13.95 20.54 6.01
C GLN A 214 13.79 20.43 4.48
N GLY A 215 14.77 19.85 3.80
CA GLY A 215 14.73 19.63 2.36
C GLY A 215 13.51 18.84 1.87
N TYR A 216 12.98 17.92 2.68
CA TYR A 216 11.73 17.22 2.36
C TYR A 216 10.53 18.16 2.20
N PHE A 217 10.52 19.27 2.91
CA PHE A 217 9.37 20.17 3.03
C PHE A 217 9.55 21.49 2.26
N HIS A 218 10.67 21.71 1.56
CA HIS A 218 11.02 23.01 0.99
C HIS A 218 9.96 23.57 0.03
N GLN A 219 9.32 22.71 -0.76
CA GLN A 219 8.28 23.13 -1.71
C GLN A 219 7.03 23.63 -0.97
N LEU A 220 6.60 22.93 0.08
CA LEU A 220 5.43 23.33 0.85
C LEU A 220 5.70 24.62 1.63
N TYR A 221 6.88 24.76 2.24
CA TYR A 221 7.28 26.03 2.85
C TYR A 221 7.24 27.21 1.86
N ALA A 222 7.71 27.00 0.62
CA ALA A 222 7.69 28.05 -0.39
C ALA A 222 6.26 28.43 -0.80
N ARG A 223 5.38 27.44 -0.94
CA ARG A 223 3.96 27.65 -1.25
C ARG A 223 3.25 28.42 -0.14
N ILE A 224 3.41 28.02 1.11
CA ILE A 224 2.80 28.71 2.26
C ILE A 224 3.28 30.16 2.33
N ARG A 225 4.59 30.42 2.21
CA ARG A 225 5.14 31.78 2.24
C ARG A 225 4.57 32.69 1.16
N LYS A 226 4.22 32.15 0.01
CA LYS A 226 3.60 32.91 -1.07
C LYS A 226 2.19 33.35 -0.70
N GLU A 227 1.41 32.46 -0.09
CA GLU A 227 0.03 32.76 0.33
C GLU A 227 -0.04 33.71 1.53
N THR A 228 0.91 33.61 2.47
CA THR A 228 0.92 34.42 3.70
C THR A 228 1.53 35.82 3.51
N LYS A 229 2.12 36.13 2.34
CA LYS A 229 2.65 37.48 2.03
C LYS A 229 1.65 38.36 1.30
N GLN A 230 0.50 37.85 0.95
CA GLN A 230 -0.61 38.61 0.36
C GLN A 230 -1.59 39.08 1.45
#